data_821f400bfdd42ff15192de6ce9b0c28a
#
_entry.id   821f400bfdd42ff15192de6ce9b0c28a
#
_cell.length_a   1.000
_cell.length_b   1.000
_cell.length_c   1.000
_cell.angle_alpha   90.00
_cell.angle_beta   90.00
_cell.angle_gamma   90.00
#
_symmetry.space_group_name_H-M   'P 1'
#
loop_
_entity.id
_entity.type
_entity.pdbx_description
1 polymer ?
#
loop_
_entity_poly.entity_id
_entity_poly.type
_entity_poly.pdbx_seq_one_letter_code
_entity_poly.pdbx_strand_id
1 'polypeptide(L)'
;MSLSLPYAAAVWRRNAAMYKRTWKWNILPNFFEPVFYLFSIGVGVGAYISRMGGTSYLLFIAPGLVCVAAMNGASFEVTYNIYVRLVFEKTYDAMLTTPIEPDDILAGELLWAATRSCTYGGCFFLVLMLFGLTPLPSSLWVILIIPLTGFLFAAIGIVFSLRIPNIDMFSFYFTLFLTPLFLFSDVFFPLKERLTGGWLWLAEVLPLLHPVRLARASFKGEFSSTVLWDLTYILGMSLMLLLWARRAVRNRLTN
;
A
#
# COMPACT_ATOMS: atom_id res chain seq x y z
N MET A 1 -11.20 23.66 -14.63
CA MET A 1 -11.60 22.26 -14.81
C MET A 1 -11.62 21.62 -13.44
N SER A 2 -12.78 21.16 -13.03
CA SER A 2 -13.05 20.69 -11.66
C SER A 2 -13.20 19.15 -11.68
N LEU A 3 -12.55 18.50 -10.74
CA LEU A 3 -12.75 17.07 -10.44
C LEU A 3 -14.24 16.78 -10.30
N SER A 4 -14.74 15.81 -11.07
CA SER A 4 -16.13 15.35 -11.01
C SER A 4 -16.20 13.99 -10.28
N LEU A 5 -16.73 13.99 -9.06
CA LEU A 5 -16.90 12.77 -8.28
C LEU A 5 -17.70 11.67 -9.02
N PRO A 6 -18.80 11.98 -9.76
CA PRO A 6 -19.50 10.98 -10.56
C PRO A 6 -18.63 10.31 -11.63
N TYR A 7 -17.76 11.07 -12.31
CA TYR A 7 -16.87 10.52 -13.33
C TYR A 7 -15.74 9.69 -12.73
N ALA A 8 -15.13 10.16 -11.63
CA ALA A 8 -14.16 9.36 -10.88
C ALA A 8 -14.77 8.02 -10.39
N ALA A 9 -16.01 8.05 -9.91
CA ALA A 9 -16.75 6.85 -9.52
C ALA A 9 -17.08 5.94 -10.73
N ALA A 10 -17.27 6.50 -11.93
CA ALA A 10 -17.45 5.71 -13.15
C ALA A 10 -16.18 4.95 -13.52
N VAL A 11 -15.00 5.59 -13.45
CA VAL A 11 -13.69 4.94 -13.65
C VAL A 11 -13.49 3.82 -12.62
N TRP A 12 -13.73 4.09 -11.34
CA TRP A 12 -13.65 3.08 -10.28
C TRP A 12 -14.58 1.89 -10.55
N ARG A 13 -15.87 2.16 -10.92
CA ARG A 13 -16.86 1.10 -11.25
C ARG A 13 -16.44 0.24 -12.42
N ARG A 14 -15.83 0.84 -13.45
CA ARG A 14 -15.27 0.08 -14.57
C ARG A 14 -14.21 -0.89 -14.09
N ASN A 15 -13.24 -0.43 -13.29
CA ASN A 15 -12.17 -1.25 -12.78
C ASN A 15 -12.72 -2.38 -11.87
N ALA A 16 -13.70 -2.07 -11.03
CA ALA A 16 -14.40 -3.05 -10.19
C ALA A 16 -15.13 -4.12 -11.02
N ALA A 17 -15.78 -3.72 -12.13
CA ALA A 17 -16.46 -4.64 -13.04
C ALA A 17 -15.48 -5.60 -13.74
N MET A 18 -14.32 -5.09 -14.16
CA MET A 18 -13.25 -5.93 -14.73
C MET A 18 -12.70 -6.92 -13.71
N TYR A 19 -12.40 -6.45 -12.49
CA TYR A 19 -11.93 -7.30 -11.41
C TYR A 19 -12.95 -8.39 -11.02
N LYS A 20 -14.25 -8.07 -11.01
CA LYS A 20 -15.32 -9.02 -10.68
C LYS A 20 -15.34 -10.24 -11.61
N ARG A 21 -14.85 -10.14 -12.85
CA ARG A 21 -14.77 -11.27 -13.79
C ARG A 21 -13.69 -12.28 -13.41
N THR A 22 -12.63 -11.82 -12.74
CA THR A 22 -11.45 -12.63 -12.39
C THR A 22 -11.19 -12.71 -10.88
N TRP A 23 -12.15 -12.26 -10.04
CA TRP A 23 -11.95 -12.10 -8.60
C TRP A 23 -11.47 -13.37 -7.89
N LYS A 24 -11.97 -14.55 -8.30
CA LYS A 24 -11.59 -15.84 -7.69
C LYS A 24 -10.09 -16.10 -7.80
N TRP A 25 -9.53 -15.85 -8.98
CA TRP A 25 -8.10 -16.05 -9.25
C TRP A 25 -7.23 -14.96 -8.60
N ASN A 26 -7.76 -13.76 -8.45
CA ASN A 26 -7.04 -12.64 -7.86
C ASN A 26 -7.08 -12.64 -6.32
N ILE A 27 -8.13 -13.17 -5.69
CA ILE A 27 -8.26 -13.14 -4.23
C ILE A 27 -7.57 -14.34 -3.57
N LEU A 28 -7.52 -15.47 -4.26
CA LEU A 28 -6.98 -16.73 -3.73
C LEU A 28 -5.52 -16.58 -3.23
N PRO A 29 -4.58 -16.02 -4.02
CA PRO A 29 -3.21 -15.79 -3.56
C PRO A 29 -3.15 -14.92 -2.30
N ASN A 30 -4.04 -13.91 -2.19
CA ASN A 30 -4.06 -12.98 -1.05
C ASN A 30 -4.40 -13.65 0.29
N PHE A 31 -5.06 -14.82 0.27
CA PHE A 31 -5.27 -15.63 1.47
C PHE A 31 -4.14 -16.61 1.73
N PHE A 32 -3.59 -17.20 0.69
CA PHE A 32 -2.51 -18.18 0.85
C PHE A 32 -1.19 -17.54 1.25
N GLU A 33 -0.87 -16.38 0.68
CA GLU A 33 0.37 -15.66 0.99
C GLU A 33 0.55 -15.40 2.50
N PRO A 34 -0.44 -14.80 3.23
CA PRO A 34 -0.37 -14.64 4.67
C PRO A 34 -0.18 -15.95 5.44
N VAL A 35 -0.92 -17.00 5.05
CA VAL A 35 -0.84 -18.30 5.72
C VAL A 35 0.56 -18.89 5.59
N PHE A 36 1.13 -18.89 4.37
CA PHE A 36 2.49 -19.37 4.15
C PHE A 36 3.53 -18.52 4.87
N TYR A 37 3.35 -17.19 4.87
CA TYR A 37 4.24 -16.29 5.60
C TYR A 37 4.25 -16.58 7.09
N LEU A 38 3.07 -16.67 7.71
CA LEU A 38 2.93 -16.94 9.14
C LEU A 38 3.46 -18.34 9.51
N PHE A 39 3.19 -19.33 8.68
CA PHE A 39 3.71 -20.68 8.88
C PHE A 39 5.23 -20.70 8.78
N SER A 40 5.80 -20.16 7.71
CA SER A 40 7.24 -20.12 7.48
C SER A 40 7.98 -19.37 8.59
N ILE A 41 7.47 -18.20 9.00
CA ILE A 41 8.09 -17.41 10.05
C ILE A 41 7.84 -18.04 11.43
N GLY A 42 6.64 -18.57 11.69
CA GLY A 42 6.31 -19.19 12.98
C GLY A 42 7.13 -20.43 13.25
N VAL A 43 7.22 -21.32 12.27
CA VAL A 43 7.98 -22.59 12.40
C VAL A 43 9.48 -22.36 12.18
N GLY A 44 9.86 -21.54 11.19
CA GLY A 44 11.25 -21.29 10.85
C GLY A 44 11.93 -20.33 11.83
N VAL A 45 11.61 -19.05 11.72
CA VAL A 45 12.30 -18.00 12.50
C VAL A 45 11.87 -18.01 13.97
N GLY A 46 10.59 -18.29 14.26
CA GLY A 46 10.04 -18.33 15.62
C GLY A 46 10.67 -19.40 16.50
N ALA A 47 11.24 -20.47 15.89
CA ALA A 47 12.02 -21.46 16.63
C ALA A 47 13.34 -20.90 17.21
N TYR A 48 13.90 -19.89 16.56
CA TYR A 48 15.17 -19.25 16.98
C TYR A 48 14.94 -17.94 17.74
N ILE A 49 13.89 -17.19 17.39
CA ILE A 49 13.54 -15.89 18.00
C ILE A 49 12.19 -16.03 18.68
N SER A 50 12.19 -16.30 19.98
CA SER A 50 10.95 -16.46 20.74
C SER A 50 10.25 -15.14 21.04
N ARG A 51 11.02 -14.06 21.33
CA ARG A 51 10.49 -12.73 21.69
C ARG A 51 11.26 -11.60 21.03
N MET A 52 10.53 -10.53 20.65
CA MET A 52 11.08 -9.28 20.14
C MET A 52 10.18 -8.11 20.55
N GLY A 53 10.76 -6.99 20.99
CA GLY A 53 9.99 -5.82 21.42
C GLY A 53 9.00 -6.12 22.55
N GLY A 54 9.29 -7.07 23.43
CA GLY A 54 8.45 -7.46 24.58
C GLY A 54 7.32 -8.44 24.26
N THR A 55 7.11 -8.80 22.98
CA THR A 55 6.03 -9.69 22.52
C THR A 55 6.60 -10.92 21.79
N SER A 56 5.76 -11.91 21.44
CA SER A 56 6.19 -12.99 20.56
C SER A 56 6.59 -12.41 19.19
N TYR A 57 7.56 -13.05 18.53
CA TYR A 57 8.05 -12.55 17.23
C TYR A 57 6.95 -12.43 16.19
N LEU A 58 6.00 -13.39 16.15
CA LEU A 58 4.83 -13.33 15.26
C LEU A 58 3.95 -12.10 15.51
N LEU A 59 3.65 -11.78 16.77
CA LEU A 59 2.88 -10.59 17.12
C LEU A 59 3.64 -9.29 16.80
N PHE A 60 4.98 -9.32 16.87
CA PHE A 60 5.79 -8.17 16.50
C PHE A 60 5.72 -7.84 15.01
N ILE A 61 5.83 -8.85 14.13
CA ILE A 61 5.84 -8.65 12.68
C ILE A 61 4.44 -8.50 12.07
N ALA A 62 3.40 -9.06 12.69
CA ALA A 62 2.04 -9.12 12.16
C ALA A 62 1.51 -7.77 11.65
N PRO A 63 1.54 -6.66 12.41
CA PRO A 63 1.05 -5.36 11.94
C PRO A 63 1.85 -4.82 10.75
N GLY A 64 3.17 -5.06 10.73
CA GLY A 64 4.02 -4.67 9.60
C GLY A 64 3.66 -5.41 8.31
N LEU A 65 3.40 -6.71 8.40
CA LEU A 65 3.02 -7.51 7.23
C LEU A 65 1.67 -7.10 6.63
N VAL A 66 0.70 -6.65 7.45
CA VAL A 66 -0.56 -6.07 6.94
C VAL A 66 -0.29 -4.82 6.11
N CYS A 67 0.58 -3.92 6.59
CA CYS A 67 0.96 -2.71 5.85
C CYS A 67 1.71 -3.05 4.55
N VAL A 68 2.58 -4.06 4.57
CA VAL A 68 3.29 -4.55 3.37
C VAL A 68 2.32 -5.12 2.35
N ALA A 69 1.35 -5.93 2.77
CA ALA A 69 0.31 -6.45 1.89
C ALA A 69 -0.52 -5.29 1.27
N ALA A 70 -0.90 -4.30 2.08
CA ALA A 70 -1.59 -3.10 1.61
C ALA A 70 -0.77 -2.30 0.59
N MET A 71 0.52 -2.10 0.86
CA MET A 71 1.49 -1.47 -0.04
C MET A 71 1.58 -2.21 -1.38
N ASN A 72 1.75 -3.53 -1.33
CA ASN A 72 1.85 -4.36 -2.53
C ASN A 72 0.57 -4.30 -3.36
N GLY A 73 -0.61 -4.43 -2.72
CA GLY A 73 -1.90 -4.36 -3.41
C GLY A 73 -2.11 -3.05 -4.16
N ALA A 74 -1.77 -1.92 -3.56
CA ALA A 74 -1.82 -0.62 -4.23
C ALA A 74 -0.77 -0.50 -5.33
N SER A 75 0.48 -0.89 -5.04
CA SER A 75 1.61 -0.75 -5.96
C SER A 75 1.45 -1.56 -7.24
N PHE A 76 1.00 -2.83 -7.15
CA PHE A 76 0.73 -3.64 -8.34
C PHE A 76 -0.36 -3.01 -9.21
N GLU A 77 -1.41 -2.47 -8.61
CA GLU A 77 -2.51 -1.86 -9.36
C GLU A 77 -2.05 -0.62 -10.13
N VAL A 78 -1.31 0.28 -9.49
CA VAL A 78 -0.91 1.55 -10.10
C VAL A 78 0.35 1.46 -10.99
N THR A 79 1.06 0.34 -10.97
CA THR A 79 2.18 0.10 -11.85
C THR A 79 1.74 -0.68 -13.09
N TYR A 80 1.70 -1.98 -13.03
CA TYR A 80 1.41 -2.84 -14.18
C TYR A 80 0.04 -2.55 -14.81
N ASN A 81 -1.03 -2.45 -14.01
CA ASN A 81 -2.37 -2.29 -14.57
C ASN A 81 -2.60 -0.91 -15.19
N ILE A 82 -2.10 0.17 -14.57
CA ILE A 82 -2.16 1.51 -15.19
C ILE A 82 -1.38 1.54 -16.50
N TYR A 83 -0.18 0.95 -16.52
CA TYR A 83 0.64 0.92 -17.72
C TYR A 83 -0.03 0.14 -18.86
N VAL A 84 -0.61 -1.01 -18.57
CA VAL A 84 -1.38 -1.81 -19.54
C VAL A 84 -2.54 -0.99 -20.10
N ARG A 85 -3.33 -0.33 -19.26
CA ARG A 85 -4.45 0.53 -19.67
C ARG A 85 -4.02 1.74 -20.49
N LEU A 86 -2.85 2.31 -20.15
CA LEU A 86 -2.31 3.50 -20.81
C LEU A 86 -1.71 3.16 -22.19
N VAL A 87 -0.86 2.12 -22.25
CA VAL A 87 0.00 1.87 -23.40
C VAL A 87 -0.58 0.80 -24.34
N PHE A 88 -1.02 -0.34 -23.77
CA PHE A 88 -1.46 -1.48 -24.57
C PHE A 88 -2.95 -1.42 -24.93
N GLU A 89 -3.81 -1.19 -23.96
CA GLU A 89 -5.26 -1.16 -24.16
C GLU A 89 -5.77 0.21 -24.65
N LYS A 90 -4.97 1.27 -24.48
CA LYS A 90 -5.37 2.66 -24.77
C LYS A 90 -6.71 3.05 -24.15
N THR A 91 -6.98 2.50 -22.98
CA THR A 91 -8.26 2.67 -22.27
C THR A 91 -8.52 4.14 -21.93
N TYR A 92 -7.45 4.87 -21.54
CA TYR A 92 -7.59 6.29 -21.18
C TYR A 92 -7.88 7.16 -22.39
N ASP A 93 -7.33 6.84 -23.56
CA ASP A 93 -7.66 7.55 -24.82
C ASP A 93 -9.15 7.42 -25.12
N ALA A 94 -9.71 6.19 -24.98
CA ALA A 94 -11.13 5.97 -25.16
C ALA A 94 -11.99 6.69 -24.09
N MET A 95 -11.54 6.79 -22.83
CA MET A 95 -12.25 7.56 -21.80
C MET A 95 -12.29 9.05 -22.13
N LEU A 96 -11.21 9.60 -22.66
CA LEU A 96 -11.09 11.03 -23.01
C LEU A 96 -11.94 11.43 -24.22
N THR A 97 -12.52 10.49 -24.98
CA THR A 97 -13.56 10.80 -25.99
C THR A 97 -14.93 11.06 -25.36
N THR A 98 -15.08 10.82 -24.06
CA THR A 98 -16.28 11.12 -23.26
C THR A 98 -16.05 12.40 -22.44
N PRO A 99 -17.03 12.91 -21.68
CA PRO A 99 -16.81 14.08 -20.81
C PRO A 99 -15.88 13.86 -19.60
N ILE A 100 -15.18 12.71 -19.52
CA ILE A 100 -14.25 12.37 -18.45
C ILE A 100 -12.93 13.14 -18.67
N GLU A 101 -12.46 13.80 -17.63
CA GLU A 101 -11.18 14.55 -17.64
C GLU A 101 -10.03 13.71 -17.05
N PRO A 102 -8.75 14.06 -17.34
CA PRO A 102 -7.59 13.39 -16.75
C PRO A 102 -7.58 13.35 -15.21
N ASP A 103 -8.13 14.39 -14.56
CA ASP A 103 -8.26 14.45 -13.11
C ASP A 103 -9.25 13.41 -12.57
N ASP A 104 -10.33 13.12 -13.33
CA ASP A 104 -11.32 12.12 -12.96
C ASP A 104 -10.75 10.70 -13.09
N ILE A 105 -9.94 10.48 -14.14
CA ILE A 105 -9.20 9.22 -14.34
C ILE A 105 -8.26 8.99 -13.15
N LEU A 106 -7.44 10.00 -12.82
CA LEU A 106 -6.51 9.91 -11.68
C LEU A 106 -7.23 9.56 -10.38
N ALA A 107 -8.31 10.28 -10.07
CA ALA A 107 -9.08 10.05 -8.85
C ALA A 107 -9.71 8.65 -8.82
N GLY A 108 -10.27 8.20 -9.94
CA GLY A 108 -10.86 6.87 -10.05
C GLY A 108 -9.82 5.74 -9.90
N GLU A 109 -8.63 5.92 -10.46
CA GLU A 109 -7.52 4.96 -10.31
C GLU A 109 -6.97 4.92 -8.87
N LEU A 110 -6.88 6.08 -8.21
CA LEU A 110 -6.49 6.14 -6.79
C LEU A 110 -7.52 5.45 -5.88
N LEU A 111 -8.80 5.70 -6.10
CA LEU A 111 -9.87 5.02 -5.36
C LEU A 111 -9.83 3.51 -5.58
N TRP A 112 -9.53 3.09 -6.81
CA TRP A 112 -9.39 1.69 -7.14
C TRP A 112 -8.16 1.06 -6.47
N ALA A 113 -7.01 1.72 -6.50
CA ALA A 113 -5.80 1.27 -5.82
C ALA A 113 -6.00 1.15 -4.29
N ALA A 114 -6.71 2.11 -3.66
CA ALA A 114 -7.09 2.00 -2.26
C ALA A 114 -8.00 0.79 -2.00
N THR A 115 -8.94 0.48 -2.90
CA THR A 115 -9.78 -0.73 -2.82
C THR A 115 -8.93 -1.99 -2.92
N ARG A 116 -7.92 -2.02 -3.81
CA ARG A 116 -6.98 -3.14 -3.93
C ARG A 116 -6.12 -3.30 -2.68
N SER A 117 -5.63 -2.20 -2.13
CA SER A 117 -4.93 -2.18 -0.83
C SER A 117 -5.80 -2.77 0.28
N CYS A 118 -7.08 -2.38 0.35
CA CYS A 118 -8.04 -2.96 1.31
C CYS A 118 -8.26 -4.45 1.08
N THR A 119 -8.25 -4.92 -0.17
CA THR A 119 -8.36 -6.35 -0.47
C THR A 119 -7.16 -7.12 0.06
N TYR A 120 -5.93 -6.68 -0.26
CA TYR A 120 -4.70 -7.37 0.15
C TYR A 120 -4.45 -7.27 1.66
N GLY A 121 -4.41 -6.05 2.19
CA GLY A 121 -4.20 -5.82 3.62
C GLY A 121 -5.33 -6.36 4.48
N GLY A 122 -6.60 -6.24 4.00
CA GLY A 122 -7.77 -6.78 4.68
C GLY A 122 -7.78 -8.31 4.73
N CYS A 123 -7.42 -9.00 3.64
CA CYS A 123 -7.27 -10.45 3.65
C CYS A 123 -6.16 -10.89 4.62
N PHE A 124 -5.02 -10.18 4.62
CA PHE A 124 -3.94 -10.46 5.57
C PHE A 124 -4.40 -10.27 7.01
N PHE A 125 -5.06 -9.16 7.31
CA PHE A 125 -5.60 -8.88 8.64
C PHE A 125 -6.65 -9.91 9.09
N LEU A 126 -7.54 -10.33 8.17
CA LEU A 126 -8.51 -11.39 8.44
C LEU A 126 -7.83 -12.72 8.80
N VAL A 127 -6.78 -13.09 8.08
CA VAL A 127 -6.00 -14.30 8.40
C VAL A 127 -5.37 -14.18 9.79
N LEU A 128 -4.79 -13.02 10.14
CA LEU A 128 -4.27 -12.79 11.49
C LEU A 128 -5.34 -12.94 12.58
N MET A 129 -6.57 -12.46 12.31
CA MET A 129 -7.71 -12.65 13.22
C MET A 129 -8.05 -14.12 13.42
N LEU A 130 -8.09 -14.90 12.34
CA LEU A 130 -8.36 -16.34 12.38
C LEU A 130 -7.29 -17.11 13.16
N PHE A 131 -6.04 -16.66 13.12
CA PHE A 131 -4.93 -17.25 13.88
C PHE A 131 -4.84 -16.73 15.32
N GLY A 132 -5.74 -15.83 15.75
CA GLY A 132 -5.72 -15.25 17.10
C GLY A 132 -4.54 -14.31 17.36
N LEU A 133 -3.93 -13.76 16.30
CA LEU A 133 -2.78 -12.87 16.37
C LEU A 133 -3.15 -11.38 16.41
N THR A 134 -4.42 -11.07 16.66
CA THR A 134 -4.91 -9.69 16.76
C THR A 134 -5.42 -9.39 18.15
N PRO A 135 -4.79 -8.51 18.92
CA PRO A 135 -5.29 -8.06 20.22
C PRO A 135 -6.46 -7.09 20.04
N LEU A 136 -7.70 -7.62 20.03
CA LEU A 136 -8.92 -6.82 19.93
C LEU A 136 -9.20 -6.08 21.25
N PRO A 137 -9.86 -4.87 21.23
CA PRO A 137 -10.42 -4.18 20.06
C PRO A 137 -9.47 -3.20 19.36
N SER A 138 -8.32 -2.86 19.97
CA SER A 138 -7.45 -1.79 19.47
C SER A 138 -6.87 -2.07 18.08
N SER A 139 -6.59 -3.32 17.72
CA SER A 139 -6.10 -3.70 16.39
C SER A 139 -7.08 -3.37 15.24
N LEU A 140 -8.37 -3.12 15.53
CA LEU A 140 -9.35 -2.72 14.50
C LEU A 140 -9.01 -1.37 13.84
N TRP A 141 -8.24 -0.51 14.48
CA TRP A 141 -7.75 0.73 13.86
C TRP A 141 -6.91 0.48 12.62
N VAL A 142 -6.35 -0.71 12.47
CA VAL A 142 -5.61 -1.13 11.26
C VAL A 142 -6.48 -1.06 10.01
N ILE A 143 -7.80 -1.26 10.13
CA ILE A 143 -8.75 -1.15 9.01
C ILE A 143 -8.72 0.25 8.38
N LEU A 144 -8.43 1.29 9.15
CA LEU A 144 -8.25 2.66 8.63
C LEU A 144 -6.82 2.90 8.11
N ILE A 145 -5.83 2.22 8.67
CA ILE A 145 -4.42 2.37 8.26
C ILE A 145 -4.18 1.72 6.88
N ILE A 146 -4.86 0.62 6.58
CA ILE A 146 -4.77 -0.08 5.29
C ILE A 146 -5.03 0.86 4.10
N PRO A 147 -6.20 1.54 3.98
CA PRO A 147 -6.45 2.45 2.87
C PRO A 147 -5.52 3.67 2.85
N LEU A 148 -5.10 4.19 4.02
CA LEU A 148 -4.10 5.26 4.07
C LEU A 148 -2.76 4.83 3.47
N THR A 149 -2.31 3.62 3.81
CA THR A 149 -1.12 3.00 3.19
C THR A 149 -1.33 2.86 1.68
N GLY A 150 -2.50 2.39 1.27
CA GLY A 150 -2.87 2.25 -0.13
C GLY A 150 -2.81 3.57 -0.90
N PHE A 151 -3.36 4.64 -0.36
CA PHE A 151 -3.31 5.97 -0.97
C PHE A 151 -1.88 6.49 -1.13
N LEU A 152 -1.05 6.34 -0.10
CA LEU A 152 0.35 6.76 -0.13
C LEU A 152 1.11 6.05 -1.25
N PHE A 153 1.04 4.72 -1.29
CA PHE A 153 1.77 3.93 -2.28
C PHE A 153 1.15 4.00 -3.68
N ALA A 154 -0.15 4.23 -3.79
CA ALA A 154 -0.78 4.54 -5.07
C ALA A 154 -0.25 5.85 -5.65
N ALA A 155 -0.14 6.91 -4.84
CA ALA A 155 0.40 8.19 -5.29
C ALA A 155 1.87 8.05 -5.75
N ILE A 156 2.71 7.32 -4.99
CA ILE A 156 4.11 7.02 -5.37
C ILE A 156 4.15 6.26 -6.69
N GLY A 157 3.41 5.17 -6.81
CA GLY A 157 3.44 4.27 -7.96
C GLY A 157 2.91 4.94 -9.23
N ILE A 158 1.87 5.77 -9.16
CA ILE A 158 1.36 6.53 -10.32
C ILE A 158 2.43 7.48 -10.86
N VAL A 159 3.09 8.24 -9.98
CA VAL A 159 4.17 9.15 -10.39
C VAL A 159 5.29 8.40 -11.10
N PHE A 160 5.61 7.21 -10.65
CA PHE A 160 6.61 6.35 -11.29
C PHE A 160 6.10 5.82 -12.63
N SER A 161 4.90 5.25 -12.68
CA SER A 161 4.31 4.60 -13.86
C SER A 161 4.18 5.52 -15.07
N LEU A 162 3.88 6.79 -14.83
CA LEU A 162 3.74 7.78 -15.89
C LEU A 162 5.06 8.22 -16.53
N ARG A 163 6.20 7.89 -15.89
CA ARG A 163 7.54 8.28 -16.36
C ARG A 163 8.31 7.18 -17.04
N ILE A 164 7.97 5.93 -16.77
CA ILE A 164 8.72 4.82 -17.35
C ILE A 164 8.36 4.62 -18.81
N PRO A 165 9.37 4.38 -19.67
CA PRO A 165 9.18 4.08 -21.08
C PRO A 165 8.82 2.62 -21.36
N ASN A 166 9.16 1.70 -20.47
CA ASN A 166 9.06 0.25 -20.68
C ASN A 166 8.54 -0.47 -19.43
N ILE A 167 7.70 -1.49 -19.64
CA ILE A 167 7.08 -2.29 -18.58
C ILE A 167 8.12 -3.04 -17.71
N ASP A 168 9.26 -3.42 -18.30
CA ASP A 168 10.34 -4.13 -17.61
C ASP A 168 10.97 -3.29 -16.47
N MET A 169 10.88 -1.96 -16.59
CA MET A 169 11.41 -1.05 -15.56
C MET A 169 10.63 -1.11 -14.24
N PHE A 170 9.45 -1.72 -14.22
CA PHE A 170 8.76 -1.95 -12.94
C PHE A 170 9.52 -2.92 -12.03
N SER A 171 10.36 -3.78 -12.57
CA SER A 171 11.26 -4.62 -11.76
C SER A 171 12.14 -3.77 -10.83
N PHE A 172 12.61 -2.61 -11.28
CA PHE A 172 13.38 -1.68 -10.45
C PHE A 172 12.53 -1.08 -9.32
N TYR A 173 11.27 -0.73 -9.61
CA TYR A 173 10.36 -0.23 -8.58
C TYR A 173 10.15 -1.25 -7.47
N PHE A 174 9.90 -2.51 -7.82
CA PHE A 174 9.68 -3.57 -6.84
C PHE A 174 10.98 -3.96 -6.12
N THR A 175 12.09 -4.15 -6.86
CA THR A 175 13.33 -4.67 -6.30
C THR A 175 14.16 -3.60 -5.58
N LEU A 176 14.30 -2.39 -6.16
CA LEU A 176 15.17 -1.35 -5.61
C LEU A 176 14.45 -0.36 -4.71
N PHE A 177 13.13 -0.28 -4.76
CA PHE A 177 12.36 0.62 -3.92
C PHE A 177 11.50 -0.12 -2.90
N LEU A 178 10.56 -0.99 -3.31
CA LEU A 178 9.68 -1.67 -2.37
C LEU A 178 10.39 -2.70 -1.50
N THR A 179 11.34 -3.47 -2.04
CA THR A 179 12.05 -4.48 -1.23
C THR A 179 12.90 -3.85 -0.12
N PRO A 180 13.71 -2.80 -0.35
CA PRO A 180 14.38 -2.10 0.76
C PRO A 180 13.42 -1.49 1.78
N LEU A 181 12.29 -0.91 1.32
CA LEU A 181 11.26 -0.42 2.25
C LEU A 181 10.73 -1.53 3.15
N PHE A 182 10.43 -2.70 2.56
CA PHE A 182 9.97 -3.87 3.31
C PHE A 182 10.97 -4.31 4.38
N LEU A 183 12.27 -4.30 4.05
CA LEU A 183 13.31 -4.76 4.97
C LEU A 183 13.64 -3.73 6.06
N PHE A 184 13.62 -2.42 5.74
CA PHE A 184 14.12 -1.37 6.61
C PHE A 184 13.03 -0.46 7.22
N SER A 185 11.75 -0.84 7.15
CA SER A 185 10.64 -0.05 7.72
C SER A 185 10.08 -0.64 9.02
N ASP A 186 10.95 -1.11 9.92
CA ASP A 186 10.54 -1.59 11.24
C ASP A 186 9.61 -2.83 11.20
N VAL A 187 9.58 -3.56 10.08
CA VAL A 187 8.72 -4.74 9.92
C VAL A 187 9.30 -5.93 10.67
N PHE A 188 10.57 -6.26 10.42
CA PHE A 188 11.23 -7.47 10.94
C PHE A 188 11.96 -7.30 12.26
N PHE A 189 12.42 -6.08 12.54
CA PHE A 189 13.20 -5.77 13.75
C PHE A 189 12.99 -4.32 14.18
N PRO A 190 13.06 -4.02 15.48
CA PRO A 190 12.86 -2.67 15.98
C PRO A 190 14.06 -1.78 15.61
N LEU A 191 13.85 -0.84 14.69
CA LEU A 191 14.91 0.05 14.18
C LEU A 191 15.53 0.91 15.28
N LYS A 192 14.72 1.39 16.23
CA LYS A 192 15.18 2.24 17.34
C LYS A 192 16.18 1.55 18.26
N GLU A 193 16.16 0.21 18.33
CA GLU A 193 17.11 -0.56 19.15
C GLU A 193 18.41 -0.85 18.41
N ARG A 194 18.42 -0.73 17.09
CA ARG A 194 19.57 -1.11 16.25
C ARG A 194 20.27 0.08 15.60
N LEU A 195 19.53 1.15 15.33
CA LEU A 195 20.05 2.33 14.66
C LEU A 195 20.27 3.46 15.68
N THR A 196 21.37 4.19 15.53
CA THR A 196 21.70 5.34 16.37
C THR A 196 22.02 6.56 15.49
N GLY A 197 21.83 7.75 16.05
CA GLY A 197 22.23 9.00 15.40
C GLY A 197 21.52 9.26 14.07
N GLY A 198 22.29 9.64 13.04
CA GLY A 198 21.77 10.03 11.72
C GLY A 198 21.01 8.96 10.95
N TRP A 199 21.25 7.68 11.22
CA TRP A 199 20.54 6.57 10.59
C TRP A 199 19.07 6.52 10.97
N LEU A 200 18.68 6.98 12.16
CA LEU A 200 17.28 7.09 12.56
C LEU A 200 16.55 8.15 11.72
N TRP A 201 17.20 9.28 11.42
CA TRP A 201 16.64 10.30 10.56
C TRP A 201 16.40 9.79 9.13
N LEU A 202 17.33 8.97 8.63
CA LEU A 202 17.17 8.34 7.32
C LEU A 202 15.98 7.37 7.31
N ALA A 203 15.79 6.64 8.39
CA ALA A 203 14.64 5.74 8.53
C ALA A 203 13.30 6.49 8.54
N GLU A 204 13.24 7.70 9.17
CA GLU A 204 12.02 8.54 9.19
C GLU A 204 11.62 9.06 7.79
N VAL A 205 12.50 8.98 6.78
CA VAL A 205 12.15 9.30 5.38
C VAL A 205 11.42 8.14 4.70
N LEU A 206 11.50 6.91 5.25
CA LEU A 206 10.91 5.74 4.62
C LEU A 206 9.38 5.76 4.71
N PRO A 207 8.65 5.81 3.59
CA PRO A 207 7.20 5.98 3.61
C PRO A 207 6.44 4.81 4.25
N LEU A 208 6.99 3.60 4.25
CA LEU A 208 6.37 2.44 4.88
C LEU A 208 6.53 2.42 6.40
N LEU A 209 7.55 3.08 6.96
CA LEU A 209 7.79 3.11 8.41
C LEU A 209 6.58 3.65 9.18
N HIS A 210 5.98 4.73 8.69
CA HIS A 210 4.88 5.42 9.37
C HIS A 210 3.60 4.57 9.47
N PRO A 211 3.09 3.95 8.37
CA PRO A 211 1.98 3.00 8.49
C PRO A 211 2.27 1.80 9.40
N VAL A 212 3.49 1.25 9.33
CA VAL A 212 3.90 0.11 10.19
C VAL A 212 3.89 0.52 11.66
N ARG A 213 4.40 1.70 12.00
CA ARG A 213 4.41 2.23 13.37
C ARG A 213 2.98 2.49 13.89
N LEU A 214 2.11 3.05 13.05
CA LEU A 214 0.68 3.22 13.38
C LEU A 214 -0.02 1.87 13.61
N ALA A 215 0.20 0.90 12.73
CA ALA A 215 -0.38 -0.44 12.87
C ALA A 215 0.12 -1.13 14.15
N ARG A 216 1.40 -0.98 14.48
CA ARG A 216 1.98 -1.52 15.71
C ARG A 216 1.41 -0.84 16.97
N ALA A 217 1.23 0.49 16.95
CA ALA A 217 0.57 1.22 18.02
C ALA A 217 -0.87 0.71 18.24
N SER A 218 -1.58 0.45 17.14
CA SER A 218 -2.93 -0.14 17.18
C SER A 218 -2.95 -1.55 17.79
N PHE A 219 -1.98 -2.40 17.46
CA PHE A 219 -1.87 -3.74 18.03
C PHE A 219 -1.51 -3.72 19.52
N LYS A 220 -0.73 -2.73 19.97
CA LYS A 220 -0.40 -2.55 21.40
C LYS A 220 -1.48 -1.82 22.18
N GLY A 221 -2.38 -1.09 21.51
CA GLY A 221 -3.34 -0.20 22.15
C GLY A 221 -2.69 1.06 22.76
N GLU A 222 -1.45 1.36 22.35
CA GLU A 222 -0.65 2.47 22.88
C GLU A 222 -0.55 3.60 21.84
N PHE A 223 -1.38 4.61 22.00
CA PHE A 223 -1.37 5.79 21.11
C PHE A 223 -0.56 6.92 21.76
N SER A 224 0.64 7.13 21.28
CA SER A 224 1.51 8.24 21.70
C SER A 224 1.44 9.42 20.73
N SER A 225 2.10 10.54 21.09
CA SER A 225 2.20 11.72 20.22
C SER A 225 2.83 11.44 18.84
N THR A 226 3.59 10.34 18.71
CA THR A 226 4.16 9.91 17.41
C THR A 226 3.09 9.52 16.40
N VAL A 227 1.89 9.12 16.84
CA VAL A 227 0.76 8.81 15.95
C VAL A 227 0.36 10.02 15.10
N LEU A 228 0.32 11.21 15.71
CA LEU A 228 0.02 12.45 14.99
C LEU A 228 1.10 12.79 13.95
N TRP A 229 2.36 12.55 14.29
CA TRP A 229 3.47 12.72 13.35
C TRP A 229 3.34 11.79 12.16
N ASP A 230 3.07 10.51 12.41
CA ASP A 230 2.93 9.49 11.37
C ASP A 230 1.75 9.79 10.44
N LEU A 231 0.60 10.18 10.99
CA LEU A 231 -0.56 10.60 10.20
C LEU A 231 -0.26 11.85 9.36
N THR A 232 0.40 12.85 9.95
CA THR A 232 0.77 14.08 9.25
C THR A 232 1.74 13.78 8.10
N TYR A 233 2.71 12.90 8.32
CA TYR A 233 3.64 12.47 7.28
C TYR A 233 2.90 11.76 6.13
N ILE A 234 2.06 10.75 6.44
CA ILE A 234 1.32 10.00 5.43
C ILE A 234 0.43 10.92 4.60
N LEU A 235 -0.35 11.78 5.25
CA LEU A 235 -1.27 12.69 4.57
C LEU A 235 -0.52 13.78 3.78
N GLY A 236 0.51 14.37 4.36
CA GLY A 236 1.31 15.41 3.72
C GLY A 236 2.05 14.88 2.50
N MET A 237 2.72 13.72 2.63
CA MET A 237 3.41 13.07 1.52
C MET A 237 2.44 12.61 0.43
N SER A 238 1.30 12.04 0.80
CA SER A 238 0.26 11.64 -0.15
C SER A 238 -0.26 12.86 -0.92
N LEU A 239 -0.56 13.97 -0.24
CA LEU A 239 -1.04 15.19 -0.88
C LEU A 239 0.01 15.78 -1.85
N MET A 240 1.25 15.87 -1.42
CA MET A 240 2.36 16.36 -2.27
C MET A 240 2.51 15.51 -3.54
N LEU A 241 2.50 14.19 -3.39
CA LEU A 241 2.61 13.25 -4.51
C LEU A 241 1.37 13.28 -5.41
N LEU A 242 0.18 13.48 -4.86
CA LEU A 242 -1.06 13.65 -5.63
C LEU A 242 -1.00 14.90 -6.51
N LEU A 243 -0.52 16.01 -5.99
CA LEU A 243 -0.35 17.24 -6.78
C LEU A 243 0.65 17.04 -7.92
N TRP A 244 1.68 16.26 -7.67
CA TRP A 244 2.66 15.91 -8.71
C TRP A 244 2.10 14.91 -9.72
N ALA A 245 1.40 13.85 -9.27
CA ALA A 245 0.70 12.89 -10.11
C ALA A 245 -0.31 13.57 -11.02
N ARG A 246 -1.08 14.53 -10.50
CA ARG A 246 -2.04 15.33 -11.28
C ARG A 246 -1.38 16.06 -12.46
N ARG A 247 -0.24 16.70 -12.21
CA ARG A 247 0.52 17.37 -13.28
C ARG A 247 1.04 16.34 -14.30
N ALA A 248 1.57 15.23 -13.82
CA ALA A 248 2.13 14.19 -14.67
C ALA A 248 1.06 13.51 -15.56
N VAL A 249 -0.13 13.19 -14.99
CA VAL A 249 -1.27 12.61 -15.74
C VAL A 249 -1.76 13.58 -16.82
N ARG A 250 -1.96 14.86 -16.48
CA ARG A 250 -2.36 15.86 -17.46
C ARG A 250 -1.37 15.93 -18.61
N ASN A 251 -0.08 16.08 -18.32
CA ASN A 251 0.93 16.17 -19.36
C ASN A 251 1.01 14.90 -20.23
N ARG A 252 0.74 13.72 -19.68
CA ARG A 252 0.82 12.45 -20.40
C ARG A 252 -0.42 12.15 -21.25
N LEU A 253 -1.59 12.62 -20.82
CA LEU A 253 -2.87 12.33 -21.49
C LEU A 253 -3.33 13.48 -22.44
N THR A 254 -2.74 14.68 -22.35
CA THR A 254 -3.11 15.82 -23.21
C THR A 254 -2.05 16.16 -24.28
N ASN A 255 -0.87 15.56 -24.22
CA ASN A 255 0.19 15.64 -25.23
C ASN A 255 0.33 14.30 -25.95
#